data_5adacf0298ee7116f367185b43090553
#
_entry.id   5adacf0298ee7116f367185b43090553
#
_cell.length_a   1.000
_cell.length_b   1.000
_cell.length_c   1.000
_cell.angle_alpha   90.00
_cell.angle_beta   90.00
_cell.angle_gamma   90.00
#
_symmetry.space_group_name_H-M   'P 1'
#
loop_
_entity.id
_entity.type
_entity.pdbx_description
1 polymer ?
#
loop_
_entity_poly.entity_id
_entity_poly.type
_entity_poly.pdbx_seq_one_letter_code
_entity_poly.pdbx_strand_id
1 'polypeptide(L)'
;MKIVVMMKQVANKDAILRINKEGTWIEEGDLSFEVSESDGYALEEALRVKEKLGGEVVVCSMGPQRVKSVIKDALARGADRAIHVVGDNLGQLSPYAAATALVAAIRDETPDLILTGLQSDDYGYGQTGVIMAELLGMPHATIAIEVDASGDKLRVKRELESGWYQWYSMPLPALLTIQSGISQIRYATLKGIMAAKKKEIKEVTPAAETVNRPTHQRIEKIYLPQKTKQTQLLGNGDAKAGAAELAQKLHAEARVF
;
A
#
# COMPACT_ATOMS: atom_id res chain seq x y z
N MET A 1 -1.91 -3.53 22.74
CA MET A 1 -1.79 -4.21 21.42
C MET A 1 -0.61 -3.61 20.67
N LYS A 2 0.27 -4.43 20.09
CA LYS A 2 1.36 -3.94 19.23
C LYS A 2 0.94 -4.07 17.76
N ILE A 3 0.86 -2.94 17.06
CA ILE A 3 0.45 -2.88 15.67
C ILE A 3 1.65 -2.46 14.81
N VAL A 4 2.00 -3.26 13.82
CA VAL A 4 3.03 -2.90 12.85
C VAL A 4 2.38 -2.51 11.53
N VAL A 5 2.75 -1.33 11.01
CA VAL A 5 2.23 -0.82 9.73
C VAL A 5 3.36 -0.82 8.71
N MET A 6 3.16 -1.51 7.60
CA MET A 6 4.06 -1.46 6.47
C MET A 6 3.72 -0.25 5.60
N MET A 7 4.74 0.54 5.25
CA MET A 7 4.54 1.71 4.41
C MET A 7 5.60 1.75 3.31
N LYS A 8 5.16 2.01 2.08
CA LYS A 8 6.04 2.19 0.94
C LYS A 8 6.10 3.65 0.52
N GLN A 9 7.30 4.14 0.25
CA GLN A 9 7.50 5.40 -0.44
C GLN A 9 7.42 5.18 -1.95
N VAL A 10 6.60 5.98 -2.62
CA VAL A 10 6.41 5.95 -4.08
C VAL A 10 6.62 7.35 -4.66
N ALA A 11 6.83 7.45 -5.97
CA ALA A 11 6.84 8.73 -6.64
C ALA A 11 5.46 9.40 -6.49
N ASN A 12 5.46 10.73 -6.30
CA ASN A 12 4.21 11.48 -6.18
C ASN A 12 3.35 11.27 -7.43
N LYS A 13 2.05 11.11 -7.25
CA LYS A 13 1.08 10.80 -8.30
C LYS A 13 1.00 11.87 -9.41
N ASP A 14 1.32 13.12 -9.09
CA ASP A 14 1.31 14.23 -10.03
C ASP A 14 2.66 14.44 -10.73
N ALA A 15 3.66 13.59 -10.43
CA ALA A 15 4.99 13.67 -11.02
C ALA A 15 4.99 13.26 -12.49
N ILE A 16 5.74 13.97 -13.30
CA ILE A 16 5.98 13.60 -14.70
C ILE A 16 7.08 12.53 -14.72
N LEU A 17 6.68 11.28 -14.92
CA LEU A 17 7.59 10.16 -14.96
C LEU A 17 8.34 10.10 -16.29
N ARG A 18 9.66 10.03 -16.23
CA ARG A 18 10.54 9.79 -17.40
C ARG A 18 11.19 8.43 -17.24
N ILE A 19 11.24 7.67 -18.32
CA ILE A 19 11.88 6.37 -18.33
C ILE A 19 13.37 6.57 -18.59
N ASN A 20 14.24 5.88 -17.84
CA ASN A 20 15.67 5.91 -18.03
C ASN A 20 16.04 5.36 -19.43
N LYS A 21 17.27 5.66 -19.88
CA LYS A 21 17.74 5.30 -21.23
C LYS A 21 17.73 3.79 -21.47
N GLU A 22 17.92 3.00 -20.42
CA GLU A 22 17.94 1.54 -20.47
C GLU A 22 16.52 0.93 -20.56
N GLY A 23 15.45 1.72 -20.33
CA GLY A 23 14.07 1.24 -20.32
C GLY A 23 13.76 0.30 -19.16
N THR A 24 14.53 0.36 -18.09
CA THR A 24 14.41 -0.55 -16.92
C THR A 24 13.77 0.10 -15.72
N TRP A 25 13.85 1.44 -15.60
CA TRP A 25 13.28 2.20 -14.47
C TRP A 25 13.00 3.65 -14.85
N ILE A 26 12.40 4.39 -13.93
CA ILE A 26 12.17 5.83 -14.06
C ILE A 26 13.39 6.63 -13.59
N GLU A 27 13.58 7.84 -14.13
CA GLU A 27 14.55 8.80 -13.66
C GLU A 27 14.06 9.43 -12.35
N GLU A 28 14.74 9.16 -11.23
CA GLU A 28 14.28 9.57 -9.90
C GLU A 28 14.83 10.95 -9.44
N GLY A 29 15.81 11.52 -10.14
CA GLY A 29 16.57 12.70 -9.68
C GLY A 29 15.73 13.93 -9.36
N ASP A 30 14.68 14.18 -10.12
CA ASP A 30 13.81 15.36 -9.99
C ASP A 30 12.42 15.04 -9.41
N LEU A 31 12.22 13.80 -8.90
CA LEU A 31 10.92 13.39 -8.40
C LEU A 31 10.72 13.78 -6.94
N SER A 32 9.54 14.24 -6.62
CA SER A 32 9.02 14.23 -5.25
C SER A 32 8.42 12.86 -4.92
N PHE A 33 8.44 12.51 -3.64
CA PHE A 33 8.00 11.21 -3.16
C PHE A 33 7.00 11.38 -2.02
N GLU A 34 6.06 10.46 -1.95
CA GLU A 34 5.03 10.40 -0.93
C GLU A 34 4.80 8.96 -0.44
N VAL A 35 3.95 8.78 0.57
CA VAL A 35 3.50 7.47 1.00
C VAL A 35 2.50 6.93 -0.02
N SER A 36 2.56 5.63 -0.34
CA SER A 36 1.53 4.95 -1.13
C SER A 36 0.16 5.12 -0.47
N GLU A 37 -0.86 5.46 -1.25
CA GLU A 37 -2.17 5.88 -0.74
C GLU A 37 -2.77 4.87 0.23
N SER A 38 -2.84 3.60 -0.16
CA SER A 38 -3.41 2.54 0.67
C SER A 38 -2.65 2.31 1.98
N ASP A 39 -1.33 2.55 2.01
CA ASP A 39 -0.52 2.49 3.24
C ASP A 39 -0.85 3.66 4.18
N GLY A 40 -1.21 4.81 3.63
CA GLY A 40 -1.72 5.94 4.42
C GLY A 40 -3.01 5.59 5.17
N TYR A 41 -3.91 4.86 4.54
CA TYR A 41 -5.13 4.34 5.19
C TYR A 41 -4.82 3.24 6.20
N ALA A 42 -3.85 2.38 5.92
CA ALA A 42 -3.40 1.36 6.87
C ALA A 42 -2.84 2.00 8.17
N LEU A 43 -2.08 3.08 8.04
CA LEU A 43 -1.61 3.85 9.19
C LEU A 43 -2.78 4.46 9.97
N GLU A 44 -3.75 5.08 9.31
CA GLU A 44 -4.91 5.66 9.98
C GLU A 44 -5.69 4.62 10.77
N GLU A 45 -5.96 3.45 10.18
CA GLU A 45 -6.64 2.36 10.87
C GLU A 45 -5.85 1.86 12.09
N ALA A 46 -4.51 1.73 11.98
CA ALA A 46 -3.67 1.37 13.11
C ALA A 46 -3.80 2.38 14.27
N LEU A 47 -3.80 3.67 13.95
CA LEU A 47 -3.94 4.73 14.94
C LEU A 47 -5.33 4.70 15.60
N ARG A 48 -6.40 4.45 14.84
CA ARG A 48 -7.77 4.30 15.37
C ARG A 48 -7.91 3.09 16.28
N VAL A 49 -7.33 1.96 15.90
CA VAL A 49 -7.30 0.76 16.76
C VAL A 49 -6.53 1.03 18.06
N LYS A 50 -5.37 1.70 17.96
CA LYS A 50 -4.59 2.12 19.14
C LYS A 50 -5.38 3.06 20.04
N GLU A 51 -6.09 4.04 19.50
CA GLU A 51 -6.92 4.98 20.28
C GLU A 51 -8.05 4.25 21.01
N LYS A 52 -8.62 3.20 20.43
CA LYS A 52 -9.71 2.40 21.00
C LYS A 52 -9.23 1.41 22.07
N LEU A 53 -8.12 0.73 21.83
CA LEU A 53 -7.66 -0.42 22.64
C LEU A 53 -6.37 -0.18 23.41
N GLY A 54 -5.72 0.95 23.18
CA GLY A 54 -4.37 1.20 23.69
C GLY A 54 -3.29 0.42 22.95
N GLY A 55 -2.04 0.65 23.33
CA GLY A 55 -0.90 -0.06 22.78
C GLY A 55 0.06 0.81 21.98
N GLU A 56 0.78 0.20 21.05
CA GLU A 56 1.86 0.82 20.29
C GLU A 56 1.66 0.63 18.78
N VAL A 57 1.93 1.68 17.99
CA VAL A 57 1.98 1.63 16.53
C VAL A 57 3.43 1.82 16.07
N VAL A 58 3.99 0.80 15.43
CA VAL A 58 5.33 0.78 14.86
C VAL A 58 5.22 0.83 13.33
N VAL A 59 5.83 1.82 12.71
CA VAL A 59 5.88 1.91 11.24
C VAL A 59 7.14 1.22 10.73
N CYS A 60 7.01 0.37 9.72
CA CYS A 60 8.14 -0.23 9.02
C CYS A 60 8.13 0.18 7.54
N SER A 61 9.25 0.72 7.07
CA SER A 61 9.42 1.09 5.67
C SER A 61 10.79 0.69 5.16
N MET A 62 10.86 0.27 3.90
CA MET A 62 12.07 -0.27 3.29
C MET A 62 12.49 0.57 2.09
N GLY A 63 13.79 0.88 1.98
CA GLY A 63 14.36 1.60 0.86
C GLY A 63 15.54 2.50 1.23
N PRO A 64 15.95 3.42 0.32
CA PRO A 64 17.08 4.32 0.54
C PRO A 64 16.78 5.36 1.62
N GLN A 65 17.78 6.15 1.99
CA GLN A 65 17.67 7.14 3.08
C GLN A 65 16.51 8.15 2.89
N ARG A 66 16.09 8.43 1.65
CA ARG A 66 14.95 9.31 1.36
C ARG A 66 13.61 8.81 1.95
N VAL A 67 13.48 7.51 2.21
CA VAL A 67 12.30 6.89 2.84
C VAL A 67 12.02 7.46 4.24
N LYS A 68 13.02 8.03 4.91
CA LYS A 68 12.83 8.71 6.20
C LYS A 68 11.81 9.86 6.14
N SER A 69 11.54 10.43 4.98
CA SER A 69 10.53 11.48 4.84
C SER A 69 9.12 10.95 5.17
N VAL A 70 8.73 9.80 4.60
CA VAL A 70 7.43 9.17 4.87
C VAL A 70 7.35 8.57 6.27
N ILE A 71 8.47 8.06 6.80
CA ILE A 71 8.55 7.60 8.18
C ILE A 71 8.29 8.78 9.15
N LYS A 72 8.92 9.92 8.95
CA LYS A 72 8.71 11.11 9.78
C LYS A 72 7.28 11.64 9.71
N ASP A 73 6.65 11.58 8.54
CA ASP A 73 5.24 11.94 8.40
C ASP A 73 4.36 10.99 9.22
N ALA A 74 4.57 9.68 9.15
CA ALA A 74 3.84 8.71 9.96
C ALA A 74 4.02 8.93 11.48
N LEU A 75 5.25 9.21 11.91
CA LEU A 75 5.55 9.56 13.30
C LEU A 75 4.85 10.85 13.73
N ALA A 76 4.74 11.83 12.84
CA ALA A 76 4.06 13.10 13.10
C ALA A 76 2.53 12.93 13.19
N ARG A 77 1.95 11.97 12.47
CA ARG A 77 0.52 11.61 12.53
C ARG A 77 0.16 10.81 13.79
N GLY A 78 1.11 10.18 14.47
CA GLY A 78 0.84 9.53 15.75
C GLY A 78 1.47 8.16 15.98
N ALA A 79 2.19 7.59 14.99
CA ALA A 79 2.99 6.38 15.21
C ALA A 79 4.03 6.62 16.32
N ASP A 80 4.37 5.61 17.10
CA ASP A 80 5.20 5.74 18.29
C ASP A 80 6.68 5.70 17.96
N ARG A 81 7.09 4.77 17.11
CA ARG A 81 8.46 4.61 16.62
C ARG A 81 8.45 3.96 15.23
N ALA A 82 9.62 3.80 14.64
CA ALA A 82 9.73 3.23 13.31
C ALA A 82 10.93 2.29 13.16
N ILE A 83 10.81 1.41 12.16
CA ILE A 83 11.89 0.57 11.65
C ILE A 83 12.13 0.99 10.19
N HIS A 84 13.38 1.33 9.87
CA HIS A 84 13.82 1.64 8.53
C HIS A 84 14.74 0.52 8.03
N VAL A 85 14.24 -0.28 7.09
CA VAL A 85 15.05 -1.30 6.41
C VAL A 85 15.83 -0.59 5.30
N VAL A 86 17.13 -0.35 5.54
CA VAL A 86 17.97 0.53 4.71
C VAL A 86 18.64 -0.23 3.57
N GLY A 87 18.53 0.31 2.34
CA GLY A 87 19.27 -0.16 1.19
C GLY A 87 18.82 0.51 -0.11
N ASP A 88 19.75 0.78 -1.03
CA ASP A 88 19.48 1.63 -2.20
C ASP A 88 18.57 0.97 -3.24
N ASN A 89 18.70 -0.33 -3.47
CA ASN A 89 17.93 -1.03 -4.51
C ASN A 89 16.72 -1.82 -3.97
N LEU A 90 16.34 -1.62 -2.72
CA LEU A 90 15.29 -2.41 -2.08
C LEU A 90 13.89 -2.11 -2.62
N GLY A 91 13.66 -0.95 -3.21
CA GLY A 91 12.38 -0.57 -3.81
C GLY A 91 12.02 -1.39 -5.07
N GLN A 92 12.98 -2.03 -5.71
CA GLN A 92 12.82 -2.82 -6.94
C GLN A 92 12.75 -4.34 -6.69
N LEU A 93 12.74 -4.77 -5.43
CA LEU A 93 12.64 -6.18 -5.08
C LEU A 93 11.30 -6.77 -5.55
N SER A 94 11.33 -8.06 -5.91
CA SER A 94 10.09 -8.81 -6.09
C SER A 94 9.27 -8.83 -4.81
N PRO A 95 7.94 -8.98 -4.87
CA PRO A 95 7.10 -9.04 -3.67
C PRO A 95 7.55 -10.09 -2.66
N TYR A 96 8.08 -11.22 -3.14
CA TYR A 96 8.59 -12.27 -2.26
C TYR A 96 9.87 -11.87 -1.52
N ALA A 97 10.84 -11.28 -2.23
CA ALA A 97 12.07 -10.80 -1.62
C ALA A 97 11.79 -9.64 -0.64
N ALA A 98 10.92 -8.71 -1.04
CA ALA A 98 10.48 -7.60 -0.19
C ALA A 98 9.79 -8.12 1.10
N ALA A 99 8.84 -9.03 0.98
CA ALA A 99 8.15 -9.65 2.12
C ALA A 99 9.12 -10.38 3.04
N THR A 100 10.09 -11.11 2.48
CA THR A 100 11.10 -11.83 3.28
C THR A 100 11.97 -10.86 4.10
N ALA A 101 12.44 -9.76 3.48
CA ALA A 101 13.24 -8.76 4.16
C ALA A 101 12.44 -8.02 5.25
N LEU A 102 11.20 -7.66 4.97
CA LEU A 102 10.30 -7.01 5.92
C LEU A 102 9.96 -7.92 7.10
N VAL A 103 9.63 -9.19 6.85
CA VAL A 103 9.38 -10.18 7.91
C VAL A 103 10.59 -10.35 8.81
N ALA A 104 11.81 -10.45 8.25
CA ALA A 104 13.04 -10.53 9.01
C ALA A 104 13.24 -9.30 9.91
N ALA A 105 12.94 -8.11 9.41
CA ALA A 105 13.11 -6.86 10.15
C ALA A 105 12.13 -6.69 11.32
N ILE A 106 10.93 -7.27 11.24
CA ILE A 106 9.90 -7.13 12.28
C ILE A 106 9.72 -8.38 13.16
N ARG A 107 10.46 -9.44 12.91
CA ARG A 107 10.27 -10.73 13.63
C ARG A 107 10.33 -10.59 15.14
N ASP A 108 11.29 -9.80 15.64
CA ASP A 108 11.49 -9.60 17.08
C ASP A 108 10.43 -8.64 17.69
N GLU A 109 9.65 -7.97 16.86
CA GLU A 109 8.58 -7.11 17.33
C GLU A 109 7.39 -7.89 17.89
N THR A 110 7.22 -9.14 17.49
CA THR A 110 6.08 -9.98 17.91
C THR A 110 4.74 -9.23 17.83
N PRO A 111 4.36 -8.72 16.65
CA PRO A 111 3.15 -7.90 16.50
C PRO A 111 1.87 -8.72 16.73
N ASP A 112 0.89 -8.09 17.39
CA ASP A 112 -0.47 -8.62 17.49
C ASP A 112 -1.25 -8.41 16.18
N LEU A 113 -0.97 -7.29 15.49
CA LEU A 113 -1.63 -6.94 14.24
C LEU A 113 -0.63 -6.32 13.27
N ILE A 114 -0.66 -6.78 12.03
CA ILE A 114 0.10 -6.17 10.92
C ILE A 114 -0.90 -5.58 9.94
N LEU A 115 -0.73 -4.30 9.60
CA LEU A 115 -1.49 -3.63 8.56
C LEU A 115 -0.58 -3.24 7.41
N THR A 116 -1.02 -3.52 6.18
CA THR A 116 -0.39 -3.04 4.95
C THR A 116 -1.46 -2.36 4.10
N GLY A 117 -1.08 -1.51 3.17
CA GLY A 117 -1.98 -1.18 2.08
C GLY A 117 -2.28 -2.41 1.22
N LEU A 118 -3.37 -2.37 0.47
CA LEU A 118 -3.74 -3.43 -0.46
C LEU A 118 -2.64 -3.63 -1.51
N GLN A 119 -2.19 -2.54 -2.10
CA GLN A 119 -1.17 -2.51 -3.16
C GLN A 119 -0.45 -1.17 -3.18
N SER A 120 0.73 -1.12 -3.76
CA SER A 120 1.46 0.13 -3.94
C SER A 120 1.08 0.82 -5.23
N ASP A 121 1.09 2.17 -5.23
CA ASP A 121 0.68 2.98 -6.38
C ASP A 121 1.64 2.87 -7.56
N ASP A 122 2.86 2.39 -7.34
CA ASP A 122 3.88 2.19 -8.39
C ASP A 122 3.75 0.84 -9.10
N TYR A 123 3.85 -0.27 -8.39
CA TYR A 123 3.84 -1.61 -8.98
C TYR A 123 2.46 -2.29 -8.99
N GLY A 124 1.60 -1.97 -8.05
CA GLY A 124 0.25 -2.53 -7.98
C GLY A 124 0.16 -4.05 -7.81
N TYR A 125 1.19 -4.70 -7.27
CA TYR A 125 1.22 -6.16 -7.19
C TYR A 125 0.18 -6.78 -6.25
N GLY A 126 -0.20 -6.09 -5.18
CA GLY A 126 -1.15 -6.62 -4.19
C GLY A 126 -0.70 -7.91 -3.48
N GLN A 127 0.59 -8.20 -3.43
CA GLN A 127 1.11 -9.50 -2.99
C GLN A 127 1.93 -9.44 -1.70
N THR A 128 2.62 -8.36 -1.42
CA THR A 128 3.60 -8.28 -0.31
C THR A 128 2.95 -8.62 1.03
N GLY A 129 1.80 -8.04 1.36
CA GLY A 129 1.10 -8.32 2.61
C GLY A 129 0.69 -9.78 2.76
N VAL A 130 0.12 -10.37 1.72
CA VAL A 130 -0.31 -11.78 1.73
C VAL A 130 0.87 -12.73 1.90
N ILE A 131 1.98 -12.46 1.20
CA ILE A 131 3.21 -13.26 1.34
C ILE A 131 3.78 -13.14 2.76
N MET A 132 3.76 -11.93 3.35
CA MET A 132 4.19 -11.73 4.73
C MET A 132 3.35 -12.54 5.72
N ALA A 133 2.01 -12.59 5.53
CA ALA A 133 1.12 -13.36 6.37
C ALA A 133 1.47 -14.85 6.33
N GLU A 134 1.71 -15.40 5.13
CA GLU A 134 2.12 -16.79 4.95
C GLU A 134 3.48 -17.08 5.61
N LEU A 135 4.48 -16.22 5.40
CA LEU A 135 5.81 -16.36 6.00
C LEU A 135 5.80 -16.29 7.54
N LEU A 136 4.81 -15.61 8.11
CA LEU A 136 4.62 -15.47 9.56
C LEU A 136 3.67 -16.52 10.14
N GLY A 137 2.98 -17.29 9.30
CA GLY A 137 1.93 -18.23 9.73
C GLY A 137 0.72 -17.53 10.35
N MET A 138 0.42 -16.28 9.90
CA MET A 138 -0.68 -15.48 10.42
C MET A 138 -1.94 -15.62 9.58
N PRO A 139 -3.14 -15.73 10.19
CA PRO A 139 -4.40 -15.54 9.49
C PRO A 139 -4.43 -14.14 8.88
N HIS A 140 -5.06 -14.01 7.70
CA HIS A 140 -5.11 -12.71 7.01
C HIS A 140 -6.44 -12.48 6.31
N ALA A 141 -6.77 -11.21 6.11
CA ALA A 141 -7.84 -10.77 5.23
C ALA A 141 -7.35 -9.65 4.32
N THR A 142 -7.77 -9.73 3.05
CA THR A 142 -7.39 -8.76 2.01
C THR A 142 -8.55 -7.85 1.66
N ILE A 143 -8.24 -6.68 1.10
CA ILE A 143 -9.24 -5.69 0.65
C ILE A 143 -10.17 -5.31 1.81
N ALA A 144 -9.60 -5.05 2.98
CA ALA A 144 -10.36 -4.67 4.17
C ALA A 144 -10.90 -3.24 4.00
N ILE A 145 -12.24 -3.12 4.09
CA ILE A 145 -12.98 -1.85 4.01
C ILE A 145 -13.61 -1.44 5.35
N GLU A 146 -13.53 -2.29 6.37
CA GLU A 146 -13.92 -1.99 7.73
C GLU A 146 -13.18 -2.93 8.69
N VAL A 147 -12.67 -2.39 9.79
CA VAL A 147 -11.94 -3.13 10.82
C VAL A 147 -12.56 -2.85 12.17
N ASP A 148 -13.14 -3.87 12.81
CA ASP A 148 -13.59 -3.80 14.18
C ASP A 148 -12.73 -4.70 15.06
N ALA A 149 -11.83 -4.05 15.79
CA ALA A 149 -11.02 -4.69 16.80
C ALA A 149 -11.71 -4.52 18.17
N SER A 150 -12.19 -5.62 18.72
CA SER A 150 -12.86 -5.64 20.02
C SER A 150 -12.45 -6.88 20.81
N GLY A 151 -11.83 -6.69 21.99
CA GLY A 151 -11.33 -7.77 22.83
C GLY A 151 -10.20 -8.56 22.16
N ASP A 152 -10.32 -9.89 22.18
CA ASP A 152 -9.36 -10.86 21.62
C ASP A 152 -9.65 -11.26 20.17
N LYS A 153 -10.69 -10.68 19.56
CA LYS A 153 -11.13 -11.00 18.21
C LYS A 153 -11.11 -9.80 17.30
N LEU A 154 -10.79 -10.07 16.06
CA LEU A 154 -10.80 -9.11 14.96
C LEU A 154 -11.96 -9.47 14.02
N ARG A 155 -12.88 -8.52 13.76
CA ARG A 155 -13.87 -8.61 12.71
C ARG A 155 -13.48 -7.70 11.56
N VAL A 156 -13.47 -8.24 10.36
CA VAL A 156 -13.05 -7.53 9.17
C VAL A 156 -14.10 -7.68 8.08
N LYS A 157 -14.52 -6.57 7.51
CA LYS A 157 -15.32 -6.53 6.30
C LYS A 157 -14.41 -6.36 5.11
N ARG A 158 -14.45 -7.31 4.19
CA ARG A 158 -13.71 -7.23 2.94
C ARG A 158 -14.64 -7.02 1.76
N GLU A 159 -14.15 -6.29 0.78
CA GLU A 159 -14.81 -6.12 -0.50
C GLU A 159 -14.62 -7.36 -1.39
N LEU A 160 -15.65 -7.69 -2.15
CA LEU A 160 -15.67 -8.74 -3.16
C LEU A 160 -16.15 -8.17 -4.50
N GLU A 161 -16.11 -8.98 -5.55
CA GLU A 161 -16.58 -8.58 -6.87
C GLU A 161 -18.08 -8.23 -6.86
N SER A 162 -18.50 -7.41 -7.82
CA SER A 162 -19.90 -7.03 -8.07
C SER A 162 -20.61 -6.37 -6.88
N GLY A 163 -19.87 -5.68 -6.02
CA GLY A 163 -20.42 -4.94 -4.88
C GLY A 163 -20.81 -5.79 -3.68
N TRP A 164 -20.41 -7.05 -3.66
CA TRP A 164 -20.56 -7.91 -2.49
C TRP A 164 -19.48 -7.64 -1.46
N TYR A 165 -19.76 -7.97 -0.20
CA TYR A 165 -18.78 -7.98 0.89
C TYR A 165 -18.99 -9.19 1.79
N GLN A 166 -17.92 -9.52 2.50
CA GLN A 166 -17.92 -10.62 3.44
C GLN A 166 -17.31 -10.16 4.77
N TRP A 167 -17.96 -10.55 5.86
CA TRP A 167 -17.43 -10.39 7.20
C TRP A 167 -16.67 -11.64 7.63
N TYR A 168 -15.46 -11.41 8.13
CA TYR A 168 -14.64 -12.43 8.77
C TYR A 168 -14.45 -12.12 10.24
N SER A 169 -14.45 -13.16 11.06
CA SER A 169 -13.90 -13.10 12.41
C SER A 169 -12.66 -13.94 12.46
N MET A 170 -11.56 -13.36 12.93
CA MET A 170 -10.27 -14.05 13.00
C MET A 170 -9.59 -13.81 14.35
N PRO A 171 -8.77 -14.76 14.82
CA PRO A 171 -7.95 -14.56 16.00
C PRO A 171 -6.79 -13.60 15.73
N LEU A 172 -6.19 -13.07 16.78
CA LEU A 172 -4.89 -12.43 16.76
C LEU A 172 -3.81 -13.46 17.13
N PRO A 173 -2.55 -13.32 16.65
CA PRO A 173 -2.08 -12.28 15.75
C PRO A 173 -2.60 -12.46 14.31
N ALA A 174 -2.77 -11.34 13.58
CA ALA A 174 -3.32 -11.35 12.22
C ALA A 174 -2.67 -10.30 11.32
N LEU A 175 -2.82 -10.45 9.97
CA LEU A 175 -2.41 -9.46 8.99
C LEU A 175 -3.60 -9.03 8.13
N LEU A 176 -3.77 -7.72 7.92
CA LEU A 176 -4.79 -7.17 7.02
C LEU A 176 -4.15 -6.34 5.91
N THR A 177 -4.70 -6.43 4.69
CA THR A 177 -4.41 -5.48 3.63
C THR A 177 -5.57 -4.51 3.48
N ILE A 178 -5.30 -3.22 3.65
CA ILE A 178 -6.29 -2.15 3.79
C ILE A 178 -6.59 -1.53 2.43
N GLN A 179 -7.89 -1.40 2.13
CA GLN A 179 -8.37 -0.72 0.94
C GLN A 179 -8.38 0.79 1.15
N SER A 180 -8.08 1.54 0.09
CA SER A 180 -8.22 3.01 0.08
C SER A 180 -9.67 3.41 0.35
N GLY A 181 -9.86 4.49 1.11
CA GLY A 181 -11.18 5.02 1.43
C GLY A 181 -11.87 4.41 2.66
N ILE A 182 -11.22 3.49 3.38
CA ILE A 182 -11.77 2.88 4.62
C ILE A 182 -12.08 3.92 5.71
N SER A 183 -11.32 5.01 5.76
CA SER A 183 -11.45 6.06 6.78
C SER A 183 -10.98 7.40 6.24
N GLN A 184 -11.13 8.44 7.04
CA GLN A 184 -10.55 9.75 6.74
C GLN A 184 -9.14 9.84 7.34
N ILE A 185 -8.14 10.00 6.48
CA ILE A 185 -6.74 10.13 6.89
C ILE A 185 -6.54 11.46 7.62
N ARG A 186 -5.93 11.40 8.81
CA ARG A 186 -5.55 12.59 9.58
C ARG A 186 -4.30 13.25 9.04
N TYR A 187 -4.25 14.57 9.18
CA TYR A 187 -3.04 15.34 8.91
C TYR A 187 -2.13 15.44 10.14
N ALA A 188 -0.83 15.55 9.90
CA ALA A 188 0.14 15.84 10.96
C ALA A 188 -0.11 17.23 11.57
N THR A 189 -0.23 17.30 12.88
CA THR A 189 -0.32 18.59 13.61
C THR A 189 1.08 19.17 13.85
N LEU A 190 1.16 20.48 14.08
CA LEU A 190 2.45 21.12 14.41
C LEU A 190 3.11 20.48 15.65
N LYS A 191 2.30 20.16 16.67
CA LYS A 191 2.76 19.41 17.86
C LYS A 191 3.28 18.02 17.50
N GLY A 192 2.59 17.30 16.62
CA GLY A 192 3.01 15.99 16.11
C GLY A 192 4.34 16.05 15.38
N ILE A 193 4.53 17.04 14.49
CA ILE A 193 5.78 17.27 13.76
C ILE A 193 6.96 17.52 14.71
N MET A 194 6.74 18.32 15.75
CA MET A 194 7.77 18.57 16.77
C MET A 194 8.08 17.32 17.60
N ALA A 195 7.05 16.54 17.96
CA ALA A 195 7.23 15.29 18.70
C ALA A 195 7.97 14.22 17.87
N ALA A 196 7.68 14.12 16.59
CA ALA A 196 8.30 13.14 15.67
C ALA A 196 9.84 13.25 15.62
N LYS A 197 10.40 14.44 15.84
CA LYS A 197 11.86 14.66 15.87
C LYS A 197 12.58 13.89 16.99
N LYS A 198 11.84 13.50 18.04
CA LYS A 198 12.37 12.80 19.22
C LYS A 198 12.05 11.31 19.23
N LYS A 199 11.21 10.86 18.29
CA LYS A 199 10.81 9.44 18.20
C LYS A 199 11.91 8.60 17.57
N GLU A 200 12.02 7.37 18.04
CA GLU A 200 13.02 6.41 17.56
C GLU A 200 12.75 5.99 16.12
N ILE A 201 13.80 5.92 15.32
CA ILE A 201 13.85 5.26 14.01
C ILE A 201 15.00 4.27 14.06
N LYS A 202 14.68 3.00 14.27
CA LYS A 202 15.65 1.90 14.25
C LYS A 202 16.02 1.58 12.80
N GLU A 203 17.29 1.73 12.44
CA GLU A 203 17.78 1.31 11.13
C GLU A 203 18.22 -0.16 11.18
N VAL A 204 17.81 -0.92 10.16
CA VAL A 204 18.12 -2.33 9.98
C VAL A 204 18.64 -2.53 8.56
N THR A 205 19.82 -3.12 8.41
CA THR A 205 20.29 -3.58 7.10
C THR A 205 19.81 -5.02 6.89
N PRO A 206 19.07 -5.32 5.84
CA PRO A 206 18.60 -6.66 5.60
C PRO A 206 19.78 -7.58 5.26
N ALA A 207 19.73 -8.81 5.76
CA ALA A 207 20.72 -9.80 5.43
C ALA A 207 20.69 -10.14 3.93
N ALA A 208 21.86 -10.37 3.32
CA ALA A 208 21.97 -10.60 1.89
C ALA A 208 21.10 -11.76 1.38
N GLU A 209 20.95 -12.82 2.17
CA GLU A 209 20.11 -13.96 1.83
C GLU A 209 18.61 -13.65 1.81
N THR A 210 18.17 -12.56 2.42
CA THR A 210 16.76 -12.14 2.38
C THR A 210 16.44 -11.36 1.13
N VAL A 211 17.37 -10.59 0.60
CA VAL A 211 17.18 -9.73 -0.58
C VAL A 211 17.63 -10.40 -1.89
N ASN A 212 18.59 -11.33 -1.83
CA ASN A 212 19.10 -12.05 -3.00
C ASN A 212 18.32 -13.36 -3.27
N ARG A 213 17.07 -13.43 -2.84
CA ARG A 213 16.21 -14.58 -3.13
C ARG A 213 15.96 -14.71 -4.63
N PRO A 214 15.81 -15.95 -5.16
CA PRO A 214 15.43 -16.16 -6.54
C PRO A 214 14.17 -15.36 -6.87
N THR A 215 14.23 -14.54 -7.90
CA THR A 215 13.06 -13.81 -8.38
C THR A 215 12.24 -14.72 -9.27
N HIS A 216 10.96 -14.92 -8.95
CA HIS A 216 10.02 -15.67 -9.77
C HIS A 216 9.41 -14.81 -10.88
N GLN A 217 9.79 -13.54 -10.95
CA GLN A 217 9.36 -12.58 -11.95
C GLN A 217 10.51 -11.61 -12.28
N ARG A 218 10.51 -11.09 -13.49
CA ARG A 218 11.46 -10.10 -13.97
C ARG A 218 10.71 -9.06 -14.79
N ILE A 219 10.97 -7.78 -14.53
CA ILE A 219 10.53 -6.70 -15.41
C ILE A 219 11.46 -6.71 -16.62
N GLU A 220 10.91 -6.96 -17.81
CA GLU A 220 11.72 -6.97 -19.04
C GLU A 220 11.89 -5.54 -19.57
N LYS A 221 10.83 -4.74 -19.51
CA LYS A 221 10.83 -3.39 -20.05
C LYS A 221 9.69 -2.57 -19.45
N ILE A 222 9.94 -1.30 -19.19
CA ILE A 222 8.92 -0.28 -18.96
C ILE A 222 8.82 0.63 -20.20
N TYR A 223 7.60 1.05 -20.51
CA TYR A 223 7.34 1.93 -21.66
C TYR A 223 6.11 2.79 -21.42
N LEU A 224 6.06 3.92 -22.10
CA LEU A 224 4.85 4.75 -22.11
C LEU A 224 3.84 4.11 -23.07
N PRO A 225 2.64 3.74 -22.59
CA PRO A 225 1.63 3.17 -23.47
C PRO A 225 1.18 4.19 -24.52
N GLN A 226 1.12 3.76 -25.77
CA GLN A 226 0.53 4.60 -26.80
C GLN A 226 -1.00 4.65 -26.61
N LYS A 227 -1.53 5.87 -26.48
CA LYS A 227 -2.97 6.07 -26.41
C LYS A 227 -3.58 5.91 -27.81
N THR A 228 -4.12 4.73 -28.08
CA THR A 228 -4.83 4.43 -29.33
C THR A 228 -6.34 4.68 -29.22
N LYS A 229 -6.80 5.15 -28.06
CA LYS A 229 -8.23 5.39 -27.81
C LYS A 229 -8.76 6.48 -28.69
N GLN A 230 -9.72 6.14 -29.54
CA GLN A 230 -10.50 7.09 -30.32
C GLN A 230 -11.82 7.35 -29.61
N THR A 231 -12.05 8.60 -29.21
CA THR A 231 -13.31 9.01 -28.60
C THR A 231 -14.27 9.40 -29.71
N GLN A 232 -15.45 8.77 -29.76
CA GLN A 232 -16.54 9.17 -30.64
C GLN A 232 -17.56 9.98 -29.82
N LEU A 233 -17.90 11.16 -30.31
CA LEU A 233 -18.97 11.97 -29.75
C LEU A 233 -20.28 11.61 -30.49
N LEU A 234 -21.30 11.25 -29.74
CA LEU A 234 -22.58 10.80 -30.26
C LEU A 234 -23.67 11.85 -30.00
N GLY A 235 -24.71 11.85 -30.84
CA GLY A 235 -25.92 12.67 -30.61
C GLY A 235 -25.78 14.16 -30.86
N ASN A 236 -24.63 14.67 -31.33
CA ASN A 236 -24.43 16.10 -31.68
C ASN A 236 -24.97 17.10 -30.62
N GLY A 237 -24.84 16.77 -29.32
CA GLY A 237 -25.36 17.59 -28.22
C GLY A 237 -26.79 17.25 -27.75
N ASP A 238 -27.51 16.39 -28.45
CA ASP A 238 -28.80 15.86 -28.00
C ASP A 238 -28.58 14.55 -27.23
N ALA A 239 -28.86 14.58 -25.95
CA ALA A 239 -28.65 13.43 -25.05
C ALA A 239 -29.54 12.23 -25.44
N LYS A 240 -30.79 12.46 -25.92
CA LYS A 240 -31.72 11.39 -26.33
C LYS A 240 -31.25 10.72 -27.62
N ALA A 241 -30.84 11.50 -28.60
CA ALA A 241 -30.27 10.99 -29.84
C ALA A 241 -28.94 10.24 -29.55
N GLY A 242 -28.09 10.79 -28.70
CA GLY A 242 -26.82 10.14 -28.29
C GLY A 242 -27.03 8.82 -27.58
N ALA A 243 -28.02 8.72 -26.70
CA ALA A 243 -28.36 7.46 -26.01
C ALA A 243 -28.87 6.40 -27.01
N ALA A 244 -29.72 6.78 -27.97
CA ALA A 244 -30.22 5.87 -28.99
C ALA A 244 -29.08 5.36 -29.91
N GLU A 245 -28.21 6.26 -30.35
CA GLU A 245 -27.06 5.93 -31.19
C GLU A 245 -26.07 5.01 -30.44
N LEU A 246 -25.81 5.29 -29.15
CA LEU A 246 -24.96 4.45 -28.30
C LEU A 246 -25.54 3.03 -28.16
N ALA A 247 -26.84 2.92 -27.85
CA ALA A 247 -27.51 1.62 -27.74
C ALA A 247 -27.41 0.81 -29.04
N GLN A 248 -27.63 1.46 -30.20
CA GLN A 248 -27.49 0.82 -31.49
C GLN A 248 -26.05 0.32 -31.74
N LYS A 249 -25.03 1.14 -31.45
CA LYS A 249 -23.62 0.75 -31.61
C LYS A 249 -23.23 -0.40 -30.66
N LEU A 250 -23.67 -0.37 -29.42
CA LEU A 250 -23.43 -1.43 -28.45
C LEU A 250 -24.04 -2.77 -28.89
N HIS A 251 -25.26 -2.70 -29.48
CA HIS A 251 -25.94 -3.89 -30.01
C HIS A 251 -25.31 -4.39 -31.31
N ALA A 252 -25.15 -3.51 -32.32
CA ALA A 252 -24.77 -3.91 -33.68
C ALA A 252 -23.26 -4.12 -33.87
N GLU A 253 -22.42 -3.25 -33.22
CA GLU A 253 -20.97 -3.28 -33.42
C GLU A 253 -20.26 -4.02 -32.28
N ALA A 254 -20.55 -3.68 -31.03
CA ALA A 254 -19.88 -4.26 -29.87
C ALA A 254 -20.51 -5.58 -29.39
N ARG A 255 -21.76 -5.88 -29.77
CA ARG A 255 -22.50 -7.11 -29.47
C ARG A 255 -22.52 -7.45 -27.96
N VAL A 256 -22.74 -6.44 -27.11
CA VAL A 256 -22.73 -6.62 -25.65
C VAL A 256 -24.11 -7.01 -25.08
N PHE A 257 -25.17 -6.91 -25.87
CA PHE A 257 -26.53 -7.37 -25.58
C PHE A 257 -27.32 -7.62 -26.85
#